data_30382b7eb82c7bcfff26616b869c0013
#
_entry.id   30382b7eb82c7bcfff26616b869c0013
#
_cell.length_a   1.000
_cell.length_b   1.000
_cell.length_c   1.000
_cell.angle_alpha   90.00
_cell.angle_beta   90.00
_cell.angle_gamma   90.00
#
_symmetry.space_group_name_H-M   'P 1'
#
loop_
_entity.id
_entity.type
_entity.pdbx_description
1 polymer ?
#
loop_
_entity_poly.entity_id
_entity_poly.type
_entity_poly.pdbx_seq_one_letter_code
_entity_poly.pdbx_strand_id
1 'polypeptide(L)'
;VAGIAARTKGPVIWCLTRPDLFFPALAQVGLHPDRVIFVESDREEDVLANMEEGLSFGGLGAVVGELVRLPMVSSRRLQLAAERTGTMALGVRRWRRQTEANDFGQPTASTTRWRVSVMPSEALPVPGVQASVVSGIDARESG
;
A
#
# COMPACT_ATOMS: atom_id res chain seq x y z
N VAL A 1 0.37 -3.57 -4.05
CA VAL A 1 0.78 -4.09 -2.74
C VAL A 1 0.09 -5.41 -2.45
N ALA A 2 -1.25 -5.47 -2.41
CA ALA A 2 -1.97 -6.71 -2.10
C ALA A 2 -1.57 -7.90 -2.99
N GLY A 3 -1.40 -7.70 -4.30
CA GLY A 3 -0.94 -8.75 -5.21
C GLY A 3 0.49 -9.22 -4.94
N ILE A 4 1.35 -8.38 -4.36
CA ILE A 4 2.69 -8.78 -3.92
C ILE A 4 2.56 -9.64 -2.66
N ALA A 5 1.79 -9.17 -1.67
CA ALA A 5 1.53 -9.92 -0.44
C ALA A 5 0.85 -11.28 -0.70
N ALA A 6 -0.04 -11.35 -1.70
CA ALA A 6 -0.69 -12.58 -2.11
C ALA A 6 0.27 -13.69 -2.57
N ARG A 7 1.42 -13.30 -3.13
CA ARG A 7 2.45 -14.24 -3.61
C ARG A 7 3.34 -14.80 -2.50
N THR A 8 3.25 -14.24 -1.29
CA THR A 8 3.95 -14.79 -0.14
C THR A 8 3.20 -16.00 0.42
N LYS A 9 3.89 -16.83 1.20
CA LYS A 9 3.29 -17.96 1.87
C LYS A 9 3.01 -17.64 3.33
N GLY A 10 1.83 -17.97 3.82
CA GLY A 10 1.43 -17.80 5.21
C GLY A 10 0.53 -16.57 5.43
N PRO A 11 0.22 -16.30 6.71
CA PRO A 11 -0.62 -15.17 7.07
C PRO A 11 0.03 -13.83 6.72
N VAL A 12 -0.80 -12.83 6.45
CA VAL A 12 -0.40 -11.44 6.20
C VAL A 12 -0.99 -10.57 7.30
N ILE A 13 -0.16 -9.78 7.97
CA ILE A 13 -0.63 -8.73 8.87
C ILE A 13 -0.74 -7.43 8.07
N TRP A 14 -1.87 -6.75 8.21
CA TRP A 14 -2.12 -5.46 7.59
C TRP A 14 -2.46 -4.42 8.64
N CYS A 15 -1.50 -3.55 8.92
CA CYS A 15 -1.61 -2.49 9.92
C CYS A 15 -2.08 -1.20 9.26
N LEU A 16 -3.11 -0.57 9.82
CA LEU A 16 -3.73 0.62 9.26
C LEU A 16 -4.34 1.50 10.37
N THR A 17 -4.57 2.76 10.05
CA THR A 17 -5.30 3.67 10.92
C THR A 17 -6.76 3.85 10.51
N ARG A 18 -7.13 3.44 9.29
CA ARG A 18 -8.49 3.60 8.77
C ARG A 18 -8.89 2.37 7.97
N PRO A 19 -9.98 1.71 8.34
CA PRO A 19 -10.47 0.52 7.65
C PRO A 19 -11.23 0.90 6.36
N ASP A 20 -10.56 1.59 5.43
CA ASP A 20 -11.14 1.98 4.14
C ASP A 20 -10.79 1.02 3.00
N LEU A 21 -10.27 -0.16 3.33
CA LEU A 21 -9.97 -1.20 2.37
C LEU A 21 -11.23 -1.96 1.94
N PHE A 22 -11.36 -2.13 0.65
CA PHE A 22 -12.43 -2.95 0.07
C PHE A 22 -11.94 -4.40 -0.06
N PHE A 23 -12.33 -5.25 0.88
CA PHE A 23 -11.88 -6.64 0.95
C PHE A 23 -12.08 -7.47 -0.33
N PRO A 24 -13.20 -7.34 -1.08
CA PRO A 24 -13.35 -8.06 -2.34
C PRO A 24 -12.25 -7.73 -3.36
N ALA A 25 -11.73 -6.50 -3.37
CA ALA A 25 -10.62 -6.12 -4.24
C ALA A 25 -9.32 -6.84 -3.87
N LEU A 26 -9.11 -7.15 -2.60
CA LEU A 26 -7.96 -7.95 -2.15
C LEU A 26 -8.06 -9.38 -2.68
N ALA A 27 -9.25 -9.98 -2.60
CA ALA A 27 -9.49 -11.32 -3.11
C ALA A 27 -9.29 -11.41 -4.64
N GLN A 28 -9.69 -10.37 -5.39
CA GLN A 28 -9.49 -10.30 -6.84
C GLN A 28 -8.02 -10.36 -7.27
N VAL A 29 -7.11 -9.87 -6.43
CA VAL A 29 -5.67 -9.93 -6.69
C VAL A 29 -4.99 -11.14 -6.02
N GLY A 30 -5.78 -12.08 -5.52
CA GLY A 30 -5.31 -13.35 -4.94
C GLY A 30 -5.02 -13.32 -3.44
N LEU A 31 -5.25 -12.19 -2.77
CA LEU A 31 -5.11 -12.09 -1.32
C LEU A 31 -6.46 -12.32 -0.64
N HIS A 32 -6.73 -13.57 -0.29
CA HIS A 32 -7.97 -13.93 0.39
C HIS A 32 -8.02 -13.36 1.81
N PRO A 33 -9.21 -12.86 2.25
CA PRO A 33 -9.38 -12.25 3.57
C PRO A 33 -9.04 -13.16 4.75
N ASP A 34 -9.22 -14.46 4.62
CA ASP A 34 -8.87 -15.47 5.63
C ASP A 34 -7.35 -15.60 5.88
N ARG A 35 -6.53 -15.08 4.95
CA ARG A 35 -5.07 -14.99 5.12
C ARG A 35 -4.63 -13.68 5.77
N VAL A 36 -5.53 -12.70 5.94
CA VAL A 36 -5.15 -11.36 6.36
C VAL A 36 -5.68 -11.08 7.77
N ILE A 37 -4.77 -10.69 8.64
CA ILE A 37 -5.08 -10.17 9.97
C ILE A 37 -4.97 -8.66 9.90
N PHE A 38 -6.10 -7.97 10.06
CA PHE A 38 -6.13 -6.51 10.11
C PHE A 38 -5.88 -6.03 11.52
N VAL A 39 -4.91 -5.12 11.65
CA VAL A 39 -4.58 -4.46 12.92
C VAL A 39 -4.87 -2.98 12.75
N GLU A 40 -5.96 -2.54 13.34
CA GLU A 40 -6.37 -1.14 13.33
C GLU A 40 -5.77 -0.42 14.54
N SER A 41 -5.27 0.77 14.31
CA SER A 41 -4.64 1.62 15.33
C SER A 41 -5.13 3.05 15.19
N ASP A 42 -5.24 3.76 16.30
CA ASP A 42 -5.68 5.16 16.31
C ASP A 42 -4.61 6.11 15.76
N ARG A 43 -3.34 5.74 15.92
CA ARG A 43 -2.20 6.58 15.56
C ARG A 43 -1.23 5.87 14.62
N GLU A 44 -0.58 6.63 13.77
CA GLU A 44 0.43 6.13 12.84
C GLU A 44 1.67 5.53 13.55
N GLU A 45 1.99 6.06 14.71
CA GLU A 45 3.09 5.53 15.54
C GLU A 45 2.82 4.09 15.99
N ASP A 46 1.57 3.78 16.31
CA ASP A 46 1.15 2.44 16.70
C ASP A 46 1.16 1.49 15.48
N VAL A 47 0.87 1.99 14.28
CA VAL A 47 1.03 1.20 13.04
C VAL A 47 2.49 0.77 12.86
N LEU A 48 3.44 1.68 13.05
CA LEU A 48 4.86 1.36 12.95
C LEU A 48 5.29 0.34 14.01
N ALA A 49 4.83 0.49 15.26
CA ALA A 49 5.10 -0.45 16.33
C ALA A 49 4.54 -1.84 16.05
N ASN A 50 3.30 -1.92 15.58
CA ASN A 50 2.64 -3.17 15.21
C ASN A 50 3.32 -3.86 14.02
N MET A 51 3.79 -3.09 13.04
CA MET A 51 4.60 -3.62 11.94
C MET A 51 5.90 -4.25 12.46
N GLU A 52 6.61 -3.55 13.34
CA GLU A 52 7.87 -4.05 13.91
C GLU A 52 7.66 -5.32 14.72
N GLU A 53 6.61 -5.36 15.51
CA GLU A 53 6.24 -6.54 16.29
C GLU A 53 5.89 -7.73 15.39
N GLY A 54 5.05 -7.52 14.38
CA GLY A 54 4.71 -8.54 13.39
C GLY A 54 5.93 -9.07 12.64
N LEU A 55 6.82 -8.19 12.21
CA LEU A 55 8.07 -8.58 11.54
C LEU A 55 9.00 -9.38 12.48
N SER A 56 9.04 -9.02 13.75
CA SER A 56 9.88 -9.69 14.74
C SER A 56 9.33 -11.06 15.15
N PHE A 57 8.03 -11.25 15.06
CA PHE A 57 7.38 -12.54 15.37
C PHE A 57 7.84 -13.65 14.42
N GLY A 58 7.95 -13.36 13.12
CA GLY A 58 8.28 -14.35 12.11
C GLY A 58 7.12 -15.28 11.76
N GLY A 59 7.35 -16.20 10.81
CA GLY A 59 6.32 -17.15 10.37
C GLY A 59 5.17 -16.53 9.57
N LEU A 60 5.28 -15.26 9.22
CA LEU A 60 4.32 -14.53 8.40
C LEU A 60 4.79 -14.46 6.94
N GLY A 61 3.85 -14.38 6.02
CA GLY A 61 4.15 -14.13 4.61
C GLY A 61 4.61 -12.70 4.38
N ALA A 62 3.87 -11.75 4.91
CA ALA A 62 4.19 -10.33 4.82
C ALA A 62 3.57 -9.54 5.98
N VAL A 63 4.17 -8.40 6.26
CA VAL A 63 3.59 -7.35 7.11
C VAL A 63 3.45 -6.09 6.26
N VAL A 64 2.23 -5.62 6.12
CA VAL A 64 1.86 -4.41 5.37
C VAL A 64 1.49 -3.32 6.36
N GLY A 65 1.97 -2.11 6.18
CA GLY A 65 1.56 -0.96 6.97
C GLY A 65 1.19 0.21 6.08
N GLU A 66 0.05 0.83 6.36
CA GLU A 66 -0.39 2.06 5.72
C GLU A 66 0.06 3.27 6.53
N LEU A 67 0.88 4.10 5.92
CA LEU A 67 1.59 5.19 6.57
C LEU A 67 1.48 6.47 5.74
N VAL A 68 1.47 7.62 6.39
CA VAL A 68 1.70 8.90 5.74
C VAL A 68 3.21 9.19 5.70
N ARG A 69 3.89 8.96 6.82
CA ARG A 69 5.33 9.20 6.98
C ARG A 69 6.08 7.94 7.36
N LEU A 70 7.28 7.82 6.84
CA LEU A 70 8.20 6.75 7.21
C LEU A 70 9.58 7.34 7.51
N PRO A 71 9.85 7.74 8.77
CA PRO A 71 11.15 8.27 9.16
C PRO A 71 12.29 7.25 8.96
N MET A 72 13.50 7.73 8.72
CA MET A 72 14.68 6.89 8.52
C MET A 72 14.88 5.90 9.67
N VAL A 73 14.79 6.37 10.90
CA VAL A 73 15.01 5.52 12.11
C VAL A 73 13.98 4.39 12.15
N SER A 74 12.70 4.71 11.96
CA SER A 74 11.63 3.70 11.95
C SER A 74 11.80 2.71 10.79
N SER A 75 12.10 3.20 9.59
CA SER A 75 12.32 2.33 8.43
C SER A 75 13.52 1.39 8.62
N ARG A 76 14.58 1.87 9.30
CA ARG A 76 15.74 1.03 9.62
C ARG A 76 15.39 -0.08 10.62
N ARG A 77 14.59 0.23 11.63
CA ARG A 77 14.10 -0.78 12.59
C ARG A 77 13.27 -1.85 11.90
N LEU A 78 12.34 -1.45 11.03
CA LEU A 78 11.52 -2.39 10.24
C LEU A 78 12.39 -3.25 9.33
N GLN A 79 13.38 -2.67 8.65
CA GLN A 79 14.31 -3.41 7.81
C GLN A 79 15.06 -4.49 8.61
N LEU A 80 15.63 -4.13 9.75
CA LEU A 80 16.36 -5.07 10.59
C LEU A 80 15.47 -6.20 11.14
N ALA A 81 14.23 -5.89 11.50
CA ALA A 81 13.26 -6.90 11.93
C ALA A 81 12.90 -7.85 10.77
N ALA A 82 12.65 -7.32 9.59
CA ALA A 82 12.35 -8.08 8.39
C ALA A 82 13.51 -9.01 7.98
N GLU A 83 14.74 -8.51 7.99
CA GLU A 83 15.93 -9.29 7.66
C GLU A 83 16.15 -10.46 8.65
N ARG A 84 15.92 -10.20 9.93
CA ARG A 84 16.12 -11.20 10.98
C ARG A 84 15.21 -12.41 10.86
N THR A 85 13.97 -12.23 10.39
CA THR A 85 12.97 -13.29 10.28
C THR A 85 12.73 -13.77 8.85
N GLY A 86 13.24 -13.05 7.85
CA GLY A 86 12.94 -13.30 6.44
C GLY A 86 11.51 -12.92 6.03
N THR A 87 10.80 -12.15 6.85
CA THR A 87 9.43 -11.70 6.57
C THR A 87 9.44 -10.45 5.69
N MET A 88 8.59 -10.43 4.67
CA MET A 88 8.49 -9.28 3.77
C MET A 88 7.79 -8.10 4.46
N ALA A 89 8.43 -6.94 4.48
CA ALA A 89 7.85 -5.69 4.94
C ALA A 89 7.42 -4.81 3.76
N LEU A 90 6.17 -4.35 3.77
CA LEU A 90 5.58 -3.49 2.74
C LEU A 90 5.00 -2.23 3.38
N GLY A 91 5.67 -1.11 3.21
CA GLY A 91 5.14 0.20 3.61
C GLY A 91 4.36 0.84 2.47
N VAL A 92 3.09 1.11 2.69
CA VAL A 92 2.21 1.81 1.75
C VAL A 92 2.05 3.23 2.21
N ARG A 93 2.71 4.15 1.51
CA ARG A 93 2.55 5.57 1.81
C ARG A 93 1.35 6.12 1.05
N ARG A 94 0.37 6.58 1.80
CA ARG A 94 -0.84 7.20 1.27
C ARG A 94 -0.95 8.62 1.82
N TRP A 95 -0.99 9.59 0.97
CA TRP A 95 -1.25 10.98 1.34
C TRP A 95 -2.56 11.45 0.73
N ARG A 96 -3.29 12.24 1.47
CA ARG A 96 -4.57 12.83 1.06
C ARG A 96 -4.44 14.30 0.71
N ARG A 97 -3.42 14.94 1.27
CA ARG A 97 -3.12 16.35 1.04
C ARG A 97 -1.76 16.49 0.40
N GLN A 98 -1.63 17.47 -0.48
CA GLN A 98 -0.35 17.75 -1.15
C GLN A 98 0.77 18.05 -0.14
N THR A 99 0.44 18.65 1.00
CA THR A 99 1.40 18.93 2.08
C THR A 99 1.99 17.67 2.71
N GLU A 100 1.27 16.57 2.71
CA GLU A 100 1.74 15.27 3.24
C GLU A 100 2.74 14.61 2.29
N ALA A 101 2.73 14.98 1.01
CA ALA A 101 3.65 14.46 0.00
C ALA A 101 5.03 15.15 0.04
N ASN A 102 5.20 16.23 0.78
CA ASN A 102 6.44 17.03 0.77
C ASN A 102 7.67 16.26 1.28
N ASP A 103 7.48 15.23 2.08
CA ASP A 103 8.58 14.39 2.55
C ASP A 103 8.82 13.15 1.68
N PHE A 104 8.13 13.04 0.54
CA PHE A 104 8.26 11.87 -0.35
C PHE A 104 9.70 11.62 -0.78
N GLY A 105 10.49 12.67 -0.97
CA GLY A 105 11.91 12.60 -1.32
C GLY A 105 12.83 12.19 -0.18
N GLN A 106 12.36 12.17 1.06
CA GLN A 106 13.19 11.82 2.20
C GLN A 106 13.70 10.38 2.11
N PRO A 107 14.96 10.14 2.47
CA PRO A 107 15.53 8.80 2.42
C PRO A 107 14.87 7.87 3.44
N THR A 108 14.81 6.60 3.10
CA THR A 108 14.39 5.51 4.01
C THR A 108 15.35 4.33 3.85
N ALA A 109 15.31 3.41 4.78
CA ALA A 109 16.09 2.17 4.71
C ALA A 109 15.43 1.09 3.82
N SER A 110 14.39 1.44 3.08
CA SER A 110 13.71 0.49 2.18
C SER A 110 14.63 0.02 1.07
N THR A 111 14.69 -1.27 0.82
CA THR A 111 15.48 -1.88 -0.26
C THR A 111 14.99 -1.41 -1.63
N THR A 112 13.68 -1.29 -1.80
CA THR A 112 13.06 -0.78 -3.02
C THR A 112 12.00 0.27 -2.69
N ARG A 113 11.80 1.20 -3.60
CA ARG A 113 10.77 2.23 -3.48
C ARG A 113 10.07 2.40 -4.81
N TRP A 114 8.74 2.37 -4.78
CA TRP A 114 7.90 2.52 -5.95
C TRP A 114 6.98 3.71 -5.79
N ARG A 115 6.91 4.54 -6.81
CA ARG A 115 5.88 5.56 -6.93
C ARG A 115 4.82 5.06 -7.91
N VAL A 116 3.60 4.96 -7.45
CA VAL A 116 2.45 4.57 -8.26
C VAL A 116 1.60 5.80 -8.52
N SER A 117 1.33 6.08 -9.78
CA SER A 117 0.45 7.17 -10.20
C SER A 117 -0.58 6.65 -11.20
N VAL A 118 -1.72 7.31 -11.23
CA VAL A 118 -2.74 7.04 -12.22
C VAL A 118 -2.24 7.55 -13.57
N MET A 119 -2.38 6.73 -14.60
CA MET A 119 -2.15 7.15 -15.97
C MET A 119 -3.49 7.21 -16.71
N PRO A 120 -3.64 8.08 -17.73
CA PRO A 120 -4.80 8.01 -18.61
C PRO A 120 -4.90 6.61 -19.22
N SER A 121 -6.05 5.99 -19.12
CA SER A 121 -6.33 4.72 -19.78
C SER A 121 -7.08 5.00 -21.05
N GLU A 122 -6.61 4.47 -22.17
CA GLU A 122 -7.44 4.39 -23.38
C GLU A 122 -8.56 3.38 -23.12
N ALA A 123 -9.78 3.75 -23.52
CA ALA A 123 -10.90 2.82 -23.48
C ALA A 123 -10.57 1.62 -24.37
N LEU A 124 -10.58 0.42 -23.77
CA LEU A 124 -10.44 -0.79 -24.57
C LEU A 124 -11.61 -0.86 -25.54
N PRO A 125 -11.37 -1.14 -26.86
CA PRO A 125 -12.46 -1.30 -27.79
C PRO A 125 -13.33 -2.49 -27.36
N VAL A 126 -14.56 -2.18 -26.96
CA VAL A 126 -15.54 -3.21 -26.64
C VAL A 126 -16.15 -3.65 -27.96
N PRO A 127 -16.08 -4.94 -28.34
CA PRO A 127 -16.69 -5.44 -29.56
C PRO A 127 -18.19 -5.10 -29.61
N GLY A 128 -18.61 -4.35 -30.61
CA GLY A 128 -20.03 -3.97 -30.83
C GLY A 128 -20.44 -2.63 -30.22
N VAL A 129 -19.57 -1.91 -29.54
CA VAL A 129 -19.83 -0.53 -29.07
C VAL A 129 -19.02 0.44 -29.91
N GLN A 130 -19.71 1.26 -30.73
CA GLN A 130 -19.02 2.35 -31.43
C GLN A 130 -18.51 3.38 -30.43
N ALA A 131 -17.25 3.72 -30.53
CA ALA A 131 -16.56 4.70 -29.68
C ALA A 131 -16.97 6.15 -30.02
N SER A 132 -18.25 6.49 -29.91
CA SER A 132 -18.73 7.84 -30.25
C SER A 132 -19.08 8.72 -29.03
N VAL A 133 -18.66 8.38 -27.82
CA VAL A 133 -19.14 9.11 -26.64
C VAL A 133 -18.02 9.65 -25.72
N VAL A 134 -16.79 9.70 -26.11
CA VAL A 134 -15.74 10.29 -25.25
C VAL A 134 -15.07 11.52 -25.85
N SER A 135 -15.78 12.23 -26.69
CA SER A 135 -15.35 13.56 -27.18
C SER A 135 -16.18 14.67 -26.57
N GLY A 136 -16.13 14.83 -25.26
CA GLY A 136 -17.02 15.82 -24.64
C GLY A 136 -16.66 16.26 -23.22
N ILE A 137 -15.38 16.19 -22.84
CA ILE A 137 -14.91 16.97 -21.67
C ILE A 137 -13.84 17.91 -22.17
N ASP A 138 -14.33 18.97 -22.82
CA ASP A 138 -13.55 20.17 -23.10
C ASP A 138 -13.35 20.89 -21.76
N ALA A 139 -12.15 20.79 -21.24
CA ALA A 139 -11.69 21.64 -20.16
C ALA A 139 -11.58 23.06 -20.70
N ARG A 140 -12.64 23.83 -20.63
CA ARG A 140 -12.54 25.28 -20.71
C ARG A 140 -12.13 25.82 -19.35
N GLU A 141 -10.85 26.09 -19.27
CA GLU A 141 -10.35 27.18 -18.47
C GLU A 141 -11.18 28.44 -18.71
N SER A 142 -11.48 29.12 -17.65
CA SER A 142 -11.80 30.52 -17.70
C SER A 142 -11.16 31.24 -16.53
N GLY A 143 -10.22 32.09 -16.89
CA GLY A 143 -10.02 33.40 -16.39
C GLY A 143 -9.61 33.64 -14.96
#